data_82de5e07e91118cb9d0aafdf3f55afc9
#
_entry.id   82de5e07e91118cb9d0aafdf3f55afc9
#
_cell.length_a   1.000
_cell.length_b   1.000
_cell.length_c   1.000
_cell.angle_alpha   90.00
_cell.angle_beta   90.00
_cell.angle_gamma   90.00
#
_symmetry.space_group_name_H-M   'P 1'
#
loop_
_entity.id
_entity.type
_entity.pdbx_description
1 polymer ?
#
loop_
_entity_poly.entity_id
_entity_poly.type
_entity_poly.pdbx_seq_one_letter_code
_entity_poly.pdbx_strand_id
1 'polypeptide(L)'
;YTEMNTKLIGREKEALKLEQCLNSQRSEFVAVYGRRRVGKTFLVRSVCNDSFAFYVTGMYNASKQEQLINFAAAFQRCFKTEEIKVESSWILAFNSLARRLEQLPEGRKIIFIDELPWMDKAKSGFIPALENFWNSWAALRDDVKLIVCGSATSWMISNLINSKGGLHGRLTHRVLVEPFSLYDCERYFTHFG
;
A
#
# COMPACT_ATOMS: atom_id res chain seq x y z
N TYR A 1 14.25 -15.02 -17.84
CA TYR A 1 13.42 -15.93 -17.04
C TYR A 1 13.79 -15.70 -15.60
N THR A 2 13.04 -14.83 -14.92
CA THR A 2 13.20 -14.54 -13.50
C THR A 2 12.75 -15.80 -12.74
N GLU A 3 13.57 -16.29 -11.83
CA GLU A 3 13.22 -17.38 -10.92
C GLU A 3 11.90 -17.02 -10.24
N MET A 4 10.83 -17.74 -10.59
CA MET A 4 9.53 -17.59 -9.93
C MET A 4 9.75 -17.84 -8.45
N ASN A 5 9.46 -16.84 -7.64
CA ASN A 5 9.64 -16.87 -6.21
C ASN A 5 8.82 -18.04 -5.63
N THR A 6 9.48 -19.17 -5.36
CA THR A 6 8.87 -20.41 -4.86
C THR A 6 8.04 -20.23 -3.58
N LYS A 7 8.13 -19.04 -2.95
CA LYS A 7 7.36 -18.67 -1.76
C LYS A 7 5.90 -18.27 -2.02
N LEU A 8 5.49 -18.05 -3.28
CA LEU A 8 4.15 -17.52 -3.62
C LEU A 8 3.22 -18.58 -4.25
N ILE A 9 3.31 -19.82 -3.79
CA ILE A 9 2.43 -20.90 -4.26
C ILE A 9 0.97 -20.51 -4.05
N GLY A 10 0.16 -20.67 -5.12
CA GLY A 10 -1.26 -20.29 -5.12
C GLY A 10 -1.54 -18.80 -5.19
N ARG A 11 -0.53 -17.96 -5.52
CA ARG A 11 -0.64 -16.50 -5.66
C ARG A 11 -0.03 -15.98 -6.97
N GLU A 12 0.17 -16.87 -7.91
CA GLU A 12 0.88 -16.54 -9.16
C GLU A 12 0.16 -15.45 -9.97
N LYS A 13 -1.18 -15.47 -10.00
CA LYS A 13 -2.00 -14.48 -10.73
C LYS A 13 -1.94 -13.09 -10.07
N GLU A 14 -2.05 -13.05 -8.76
CA GLU A 14 -1.99 -11.82 -7.98
C GLU A 14 -0.57 -11.22 -8.02
N ALA A 15 0.45 -12.07 -7.90
CA ALA A 15 1.85 -11.67 -8.02
C ALA A 15 2.15 -11.07 -9.40
N LEU A 16 1.72 -11.73 -10.48
CA LEU A 16 1.91 -11.24 -11.84
C LEU A 16 1.27 -9.86 -12.06
N LYS A 17 0.06 -9.62 -11.53
CA LYS A 17 -0.59 -8.31 -11.61
C LYS A 17 0.22 -7.22 -10.89
N LEU A 18 0.74 -7.52 -9.71
CA LEU A 18 1.59 -6.58 -8.96
C LEU A 18 2.89 -6.31 -9.70
N GLU A 19 3.56 -7.34 -10.23
CA GLU A 19 4.78 -7.19 -11.02
C GLU A 19 4.56 -6.32 -12.27
N GLN A 20 3.44 -6.50 -12.98
CA GLN A 20 3.07 -5.65 -14.11
C GLN A 20 2.93 -4.18 -13.70
N CYS A 21 2.29 -3.91 -12.55
CA CYS A 21 2.19 -2.55 -12.02
C CYS A 21 3.56 -1.98 -11.66
N LEU A 22 4.41 -2.77 -11.02
CA LEU A 22 5.76 -2.32 -10.65
C LEU A 22 6.63 -2.00 -11.87
N ASN A 23 6.46 -2.72 -12.97
CA ASN A 23 7.27 -2.56 -14.18
C ASN A 23 6.66 -1.58 -15.19
N SER A 24 5.49 -1.02 -14.92
CA SER A 24 4.87 -0.02 -15.81
C SER A 24 5.69 1.29 -15.82
N GLN A 25 5.60 2.02 -16.94
CA GLN A 25 6.30 3.29 -17.15
C GLN A 25 5.47 4.50 -16.70
N ARG A 26 4.54 4.30 -15.78
CA ARG A 26 3.69 5.36 -15.21
C ARG A 26 3.47 5.13 -13.73
N SER A 27 3.03 6.16 -13.02
CA SER A 27 2.58 5.99 -11.64
C SER A 27 1.36 5.09 -11.58
N GLU A 28 1.36 4.20 -10.59
CA GLU A 28 0.29 3.23 -10.37
C GLU A 28 -0.28 3.35 -8.96
N PHE A 29 -1.61 3.28 -8.86
CA PHE A 29 -2.31 3.22 -7.58
C PHE A 29 -3.03 1.87 -7.48
N VAL A 30 -2.51 1.00 -6.65
CA VAL A 30 -2.95 -0.40 -6.56
C VAL A 30 -3.61 -0.65 -5.21
N ALA A 31 -4.84 -1.17 -5.22
CA ALA A 31 -5.50 -1.66 -4.01
C ALA A 31 -5.43 -3.19 -3.94
N VAL A 32 -4.87 -3.70 -2.87
CA VAL A 32 -4.84 -5.13 -2.52
C VAL A 32 -5.80 -5.37 -1.36
N TYR A 33 -6.84 -6.16 -1.59
CA TYR A 33 -7.91 -6.34 -0.61
C TYR A 33 -8.40 -7.78 -0.56
N GLY A 34 -9.12 -8.12 0.50
CA GLY A 34 -9.62 -9.47 0.77
C GLY A 34 -9.73 -9.71 2.27
N ARG A 35 -10.18 -10.89 2.67
CA ARG A 35 -10.37 -11.25 4.07
C ARG A 35 -9.07 -11.12 4.88
N ARG A 36 -9.21 -11.04 6.21
CA ARG A 36 -8.05 -11.09 7.12
C ARG A 36 -7.33 -12.43 6.97
N ARG A 37 -6.01 -12.42 7.16
CA ARG A 37 -5.14 -13.60 7.20
C ARG A 37 -5.05 -14.40 5.88
N VAL A 38 -5.42 -13.82 4.73
CA VAL A 38 -5.24 -14.47 3.42
C VAL A 38 -3.86 -14.22 2.79
N GLY A 39 -2.94 -13.54 3.50
CA GLY A 39 -1.57 -13.35 3.04
C GLY A 39 -1.33 -12.10 2.19
N LYS A 40 -2.20 -11.07 2.24
CA LYS A 40 -2.05 -9.82 1.45
C LYS A 40 -0.72 -9.12 1.67
N THR A 41 -0.36 -8.85 2.91
CA THR A 41 0.90 -8.20 3.30
C THR A 41 2.11 -9.00 2.84
N PHE A 42 2.06 -10.32 3.02
CA PHE A 42 3.11 -11.22 2.56
C PHE A 42 3.28 -11.19 1.04
N LEU A 43 2.17 -11.21 0.29
CA LEU A 43 2.18 -11.10 -1.16
C LEU A 43 2.88 -9.82 -1.63
N VAL A 44 2.46 -8.65 -1.10
CA VAL A 44 3.05 -7.35 -1.48
C VAL A 44 4.53 -7.32 -1.13
N ARG A 45 4.91 -7.72 0.08
CA ARG A 45 6.31 -7.72 0.52
C ARG A 45 7.18 -8.65 -0.33
N SER A 46 6.68 -9.83 -0.66
CA SER A 46 7.41 -10.79 -1.49
C SER A 46 7.61 -10.29 -2.92
N VAL A 47 6.57 -9.74 -3.56
CA VAL A 47 6.67 -9.20 -4.92
C VAL A 47 7.57 -7.97 -4.99
N CYS A 48 7.53 -7.12 -3.96
CA CYS A 48 8.38 -5.92 -3.87
C CYS A 48 9.79 -6.21 -3.33
N ASN A 49 10.11 -7.45 -2.93
CA ASN A 49 11.37 -7.83 -2.28
C ASN A 49 11.69 -6.93 -1.07
N ASP A 50 10.68 -6.55 -0.29
CA ASP A 50 10.79 -5.59 0.82
C ASP A 50 11.47 -4.24 0.46
N SER A 51 11.53 -3.91 -0.83
CA SER A 51 12.18 -2.70 -1.34
C SER A 51 11.19 -1.53 -1.41
N PHE A 52 10.87 -0.94 -0.26
CA PHE A 52 9.96 0.19 -0.15
C PHE A 52 10.72 1.50 0.07
N ALA A 53 10.34 2.54 -0.68
CA ALA A 53 10.77 3.91 -0.36
C ALA A 53 10.08 4.42 0.91
N PHE A 54 8.82 4.01 1.12
CA PHE A 54 8.08 4.27 2.35
C PHE A 54 7.14 3.10 2.66
N TYR A 55 7.08 2.69 3.93
CA TYR A 55 6.18 1.64 4.41
C TYR A 55 5.60 2.00 5.78
N VAL A 56 4.29 1.95 5.88
CA VAL A 56 3.55 2.15 7.14
C VAL A 56 2.38 1.19 7.23
N THR A 57 2.12 0.71 8.44
CA THR A 57 0.94 -0.10 8.76
C THR A 57 0.02 0.70 9.68
N GLY A 58 -1.25 0.81 9.34
CA GLY A 58 -2.27 1.42 10.19
C GLY A 58 -2.42 0.67 11.52
N MET A 59 -2.74 1.39 12.57
CA MET A 59 -2.93 0.84 13.92
C MET A 59 -4.40 0.58 14.21
N TYR A 60 -4.72 -0.64 14.62
CA TYR A 60 -6.10 -0.98 14.99
C TYR A 60 -6.57 -0.14 16.19
N ASN A 61 -7.77 0.41 16.08
CA ASN A 61 -8.44 1.18 17.12
C ASN A 61 -7.65 2.39 17.70
N ALA A 62 -6.66 2.90 16.97
CA ALA A 62 -5.91 4.07 17.36
C ALA A 62 -6.63 5.38 16.96
N SER A 63 -6.40 6.44 17.71
CA SER A 63 -6.88 7.80 17.40
C SER A 63 -6.14 8.39 16.20
N LYS A 64 -6.66 9.50 15.64
CA LYS A 64 -5.96 10.26 14.58
C LYS A 64 -4.54 10.64 15.01
N GLN A 65 -4.36 11.11 16.25
CA GLN A 65 -3.05 11.53 16.74
C GLN A 65 -2.07 10.37 16.82
N GLU A 66 -2.50 9.23 17.33
CA GLU A 66 -1.67 8.01 17.38
C GLU A 66 -1.30 7.52 16.00
N GLN A 67 -2.21 7.60 15.02
CA GLN A 67 -1.91 7.27 13.61
C GLN A 67 -0.86 8.22 13.01
N LEU A 68 -0.93 9.52 13.30
CA LEU A 68 0.07 10.50 12.85
C LEU A 68 1.44 10.27 13.50
N ILE A 69 1.48 9.90 14.78
CA ILE A 69 2.72 9.50 15.46
C ILE A 69 3.30 8.24 14.82
N ASN A 70 2.48 7.24 14.55
CA ASN A 70 2.90 6.01 13.86
C ASN A 70 3.44 6.29 12.46
N PHE A 71 2.79 7.19 11.70
CA PHE A 71 3.25 7.63 10.40
C PHE A 71 4.62 8.35 10.49
N ALA A 72 4.80 9.23 11.46
CA ALA A 72 6.06 9.93 11.70
C ALA A 72 7.19 8.96 12.09
N ALA A 73 6.89 7.96 12.91
CA ALA A 73 7.85 6.90 13.26
C ALA A 73 8.25 6.05 12.03
N ALA A 74 7.27 5.74 11.17
CA ALA A 74 7.56 5.07 9.90
C ALA A 74 8.43 5.94 8.99
N PHE A 75 8.16 7.23 8.92
CA PHE A 75 8.93 8.21 8.15
C PHE A 75 10.40 8.24 8.64
N GLN A 76 10.62 8.36 9.95
CA GLN A 76 11.96 8.32 10.52
C GLN A 76 12.69 7.01 10.16
N ARG A 77 12.04 5.88 10.32
CA ARG A 77 12.61 4.56 10.04
C ARG A 77 13.01 4.41 8.56
N CYS A 78 12.13 4.81 7.65
CA CYS A 78 12.37 4.67 6.21
C CYS A 78 13.45 5.62 5.69
N PHE A 79 13.47 6.86 6.19
CA PHE A 79 14.37 7.90 5.69
C PHE A 79 15.55 8.19 6.60
N LYS A 80 15.67 7.47 7.73
CA LYS A 80 16.76 7.60 8.72
C LYS A 80 17.00 9.05 9.16
N THR A 81 15.89 9.77 9.43
CA THR A 81 15.96 11.13 9.97
C THR A 81 16.37 11.09 11.45
N GLU A 82 17.08 12.12 11.92
CA GLU A 82 17.54 12.17 13.30
C GLU A 82 16.38 12.31 14.28
N GLU A 83 15.37 13.11 13.93
CA GLU A 83 14.23 13.40 14.78
C GLU A 83 12.91 12.89 14.19
N ILE A 84 11.99 12.51 15.10
CA ILE A 84 10.60 12.21 14.74
C ILE A 84 9.81 13.51 14.71
N LYS A 85 9.42 13.95 13.53
CA LYS A 85 8.53 15.11 13.37
C LYS A 85 7.10 14.63 13.15
N VAL A 86 6.23 14.85 14.13
CA VAL A 86 4.81 14.53 14.00
C VAL A 86 4.08 15.74 13.42
N GLU A 87 3.49 15.57 12.24
CA GLU A 87 2.68 16.62 11.61
C GLU A 87 1.30 16.70 12.27
N SER A 88 0.70 17.90 12.25
CA SER A 88 -0.60 18.15 12.89
C SER A 88 -1.81 17.65 12.09
N SER A 89 -1.61 17.31 10.82
CA SER A 89 -2.67 16.85 9.93
C SER A 89 -2.14 15.88 8.87
N TRP A 90 -3.03 15.09 8.31
CA TRP A 90 -2.71 14.16 7.23
C TRP A 90 -2.21 14.86 5.96
N ILE A 91 -2.75 16.03 5.64
CA ILE A 91 -2.30 16.77 4.46
C ILE A 91 -0.83 17.22 4.61
N LEU A 92 -0.43 17.64 5.81
CA LEU A 92 0.97 17.99 6.08
C LEU A 92 1.86 16.75 6.08
N ALA A 93 1.40 15.64 6.64
CA ALA A 93 2.13 14.38 6.65
C ALA A 93 2.41 13.88 5.23
N PHE A 94 1.41 13.86 4.34
CA PHE A 94 1.59 13.48 2.95
C PHE A 94 2.43 14.47 2.15
N ASN A 95 2.31 15.77 2.41
CA ASN A 95 3.17 16.77 1.77
C ASN A 95 4.64 16.60 2.19
N SER A 96 4.90 16.28 3.45
CA SER A 96 6.26 15.98 3.93
C SER A 96 6.80 14.71 3.29
N LEU A 97 5.96 13.69 3.11
CA LEU A 97 6.31 12.47 2.40
C LEU A 97 6.67 12.76 0.93
N ALA A 98 5.84 13.52 0.22
CA ALA A 98 6.10 13.88 -1.18
C ALA A 98 7.45 14.58 -1.34
N ARG A 99 7.70 15.63 -0.54
CA ARG A 99 8.98 16.36 -0.55
C ARG A 99 10.18 15.45 -0.28
N ARG A 100 10.04 14.50 0.63
CA ARG A 100 11.14 13.59 0.94
C ARG A 100 11.40 12.59 -0.19
N LEU A 101 10.35 12.09 -0.82
CA LEU A 101 10.46 11.18 -1.96
C LEU A 101 11.09 11.85 -3.18
N GLU A 102 10.87 13.16 -3.38
CA GLU A 102 11.52 13.94 -4.44
C GLU A 102 13.04 14.06 -4.26
N GLN A 103 13.52 13.99 -3.02
CA GLN A 103 14.95 14.04 -2.69
C GLN A 103 15.66 12.70 -2.86
N LEU A 104 14.93 11.62 -3.07
CA LEU A 104 15.53 10.31 -3.32
C LEU A 104 16.12 10.26 -4.73
N PRO A 105 17.14 9.42 -4.96
CA PRO A 105 17.69 9.19 -6.29
C PRO A 105 16.61 8.82 -7.31
N GLU A 106 16.89 9.06 -8.59
CA GLU A 106 16.01 8.63 -9.67
C GLU A 106 15.71 7.13 -9.58
N GLY A 107 14.53 6.76 -10.04
CA GLY A 107 14.06 5.38 -10.02
C GLY A 107 12.72 5.22 -9.33
N ARG A 108 12.19 4.02 -9.45
CA ARG A 108 10.87 3.63 -8.94
C ARG A 108 10.76 3.81 -7.42
N LYS A 109 9.72 4.48 -6.99
CA LYS A 109 9.39 4.74 -5.58
C LYS A 109 8.16 3.96 -5.17
N ILE A 110 8.38 2.86 -4.47
CA ILE A 110 7.30 2.02 -3.97
C ILE A 110 6.88 2.53 -2.60
N ILE A 111 5.61 2.93 -2.49
CA ILE A 111 4.98 3.36 -1.24
C ILE A 111 3.98 2.28 -0.86
N PHE A 112 4.13 1.70 0.33
CA PHE A 112 3.21 0.68 0.83
C PHE A 112 2.52 1.15 2.10
N ILE A 113 1.18 1.28 2.04
CA ILE A 113 0.33 1.58 3.19
C ILE A 113 -0.51 0.34 3.48
N ASP A 114 -0.13 -0.36 4.53
CA ASP A 114 -0.83 -1.57 4.98
C ASP A 114 -1.90 -1.23 6.01
N GLU A 115 -2.96 -2.03 6.06
CA GLU A 115 -4.15 -1.82 6.91
C GLU A 115 -4.70 -0.39 6.81
N LEU A 116 -4.78 0.12 5.58
CA LEU A 116 -5.27 1.45 5.26
C LEU A 116 -6.61 1.82 5.94
N PRO A 117 -7.62 0.92 6.03
CA PRO A 117 -8.89 1.23 6.67
C PRO A 117 -8.75 1.65 8.14
N TRP A 118 -7.72 1.20 8.85
CA TRP A 118 -7.50 1.57 10.25
C TRP A 118 -7.00 3.00 10.41
N MET A 119 -6.41 3.59 9.38
CA MET A 119 -5.93 4.98 9.38
C MET A 119 -7.06 5.99 9.16
N ASP A 120 -8.17 5.57 8.51
CA ASP A 120 -9.32 6.43 8.25
C ASP A 120 -10.22 6.50 9.48
N LYS A 121 -10.13 7.58 10.21
CA LYS A 121 -11.00 7.91 11.35
C LYS A 121 -12.01 8.97 10.96
N ALA A 122 -13.19 8.91 11.54
CA ALA A 122 -14.23 9.91 11.30
C ALA A 122 -13.68 11.33 11.47
N LYS A 123 -13.89 12.17 10.46
CA LYS A 123 -13.44 13.57 10.44
C LYS A 123 -11.91 13.76 10.59
N SER A 124 -11.11 12.73 10.32
CA SER A 124 -9.65 12.84 10.43
C SER A 124 -8.99 13.58 9.26
N GLY A 125 -9.69 13.67 8.12
CA GLY A 125 -9.13 14.22 6.89
C GLY A 125 -8.16 13.27 6.16
N PHE A 126 -8.15 11.98 6.49
CA PHE A 126 -7.22 11.01 5.91
C PHE A 126 -7.49 10.79 4.41
N ILE A 127 -8.70 10.42 4.05
CA ILE A 127 -9.07 10.17 2.64
C ILE A 127 -8.86 11.40 1.76
N PRO A 128 -9.34 12.61 2.12
CA PRO A 128 -9.04 13.83 1.34
C PRO A 128 -7.53 14.11 1.20
N ALA A 129 -6.74 13.83 2.23
CA ALA A 129 -5.29 14.01 2.17
C ALA A 129 -4.59 13.00 1.26
N LEU A 130 -4.98 11.74 1.31
CA LEU A 130 -4.51 10.69 0.40
C LEU A 130 -4.89 11.00 -1.05
N GLU A 131 -6.13 11.46 -1.27
CA GLU A 131 -6.64 11.91 -2.56
C GLU A 131 -5.82 13.06 -3.13
N ASN A 132 -5.56 14.07 -2.30
CA ASN A 132 -4.73 15.20 -2.69
C ASN A 132 -3.30 14.76 -3.02
N PHE A 133 -2.70 13.91 -2.20
CA PHE A 133 -1.37 13.35 -2.46
C PHE A 133 -1.30 12.63 -3.81
N TRP A 134 -2.30 11.81 -4.12
CA TRP A 134 -2.35 11.13 -5.41
C TRP A 134 -2.56 12.11 -6.56
N ASN A 135 -3.63 12.92 -6.52
CA ASN A 135 -4.04 13.77 -7.64
C ASN A 135 -3.06 14.91 -7.94
N SER A 136 -2.50 15.54 -6.90
CA SER A 136 -1.67 16.73 -7.07
C SER A 136 -0.17 16.42 -7.18
N TRP A 137 0.26 15.22 -6.85
CA TRP A 137 1.67 14.86 -6.85
C TRP A 137 1.96 13.53 -7.54
N ALA A 138 1.47 12.40 -7.02
CA ALA A 138 1.86 11.07 -7.49
C ALA A 138 1.41 10.77 -8.91
N ALA A 139 0.18 11.15 -9.28
CA ALA A 139 -0.38 10.92 -10.62
C ALA A 139 0.30 11.75 -11.73
N LEU A 140 0.99 12.83 -11.36
CA LEU A 140 1.73 13.68 -12.30
C LEU A 140 3.14 13.16 -12.59
N ARG A 141 3.54 12.08 -11.92
CA ARG A 141 4.84 11.42 -12.05
C ARG A 141 4.69 10.10 -12.78
N ASP A 142 5.82 9.50 -13.13
CA ASP A 142 5.88 8.17 -13.77
C ASP A 142 6.52 7.11 -12.88
N ASP A 143 7.15 7.52 -11.77
CA ASP A 143 8.00 6.70 -10.92
C ASP A 143 7.33 6.21 -9.62
N VAL A 144 6.11 6.64 -9.30
CA VAL A 144 5.44 6.31 -8.03
C VAL A 144 4.56 5.06 -8.17
N LYS A 145 4.79 4.09 -7.28
CA LYS A 145 3.95 2.90 -7.13
C LYS A 145 3.32 2.92 -5.74
N LEU A 146 2.09 3.44 -5.65
CA LEU A 146 1.33 3.47 -4.41
C LEU A 146 0.51 2.19 -4.27
N ILE A 147 0.89 1.35 -3.32
CA ILE A 147 0.19 0.11 -3.00
C ILE A 147 -0.49 0.29 -1.65
N VAL A 148 -1.79 0.13 -1.61
CA VAL A 148 -2.59 0.17 -0.38
C VAL A 148 -3.21 -1.20 -0.12
N CYS A 149 -3.23 -1.60 1.12
CA CYS A 149 -3.73 -2.91 1.53
C CYS A 149 -4.75 -2.76 2.65
N GLY A 150 -5.78 -3.58 2.63
CA GLY A 150 -6.78 -3.59 3.69
C GLY A 150 -7.58 -4.89 3.76
N SER A 151 -7.89 -5.28 5.00
CA SER A 151 -8.71 -6.46 5.29
C SER A 151 -10.19 -6.14 5.41
N ALA A 152 -10.55 -4.88 5.60
CA ALA A 152 -11.95 -4.44 5.64
C ALA A 152 -12.48 -4.28 4.21
N THR A 153 -12.89 -5.40 3.59
CA THR A 153 -13.29 -5.44 2.18
C THR A 153 -14.42 -4.46 1.85
N SER A 154 -15.41 -4.32 2.72
CA SER A 154 -16.51 -3.36 2.55
C SER A 154 -16.01 -1.91 2.54
N TRP A 155 -15.09 -1.55 3.45
CA TRP A 155 -14.49 -0.23 3.48
C TRP A 155 -13.68 0.05 2.21
N MET A 156 -12.85 -0.91 1.77
CA MET A 156 -12.05 -0.80 0.55
C MET A 156 -12.93 -0.61 -0.68
N ILE A 157 -14.01 -1.39 -0.78
CA ILE A 157 -14.96 -1.28 -1.88
C ILE A 157 -15.67 0.09 -1.85
N SER A 158 -16.17 0.52 -0.70
CA SER A 158 -16.95 1.76 -0.59
C SER A 158 -16.11 3.02 -0.79
N ASN A 159 -14.89 3.05 -0.25
CA ASN A 159 -14.08 4.27 -0.20
C ASN A 159 -13.03 4.38 -1.32
N LEU A 160 -12.58 3.26 -1.87
CA LEU A 160 -11.58 3.26 -2.93
C LEU A 160 -12.12 2.78 -4.27
N ILE A 161 -12.90 1.69 -4.26
CA ILE A 161 -13.30 1.01 -5.50
C ILE A 161 -14.56 1.64 -6.11
N ASN A 162 -15.59 1.84 -5.30
CA ASN A 162 -16.90 2.34 -5.73
C ASN A 162 -17.20 3.76 -5.24
N SER A 163 -16.22 4.44 -4.62
CA SER A 163 -16.49 5.78 -4.08
C SER A 163 -16.82 6.76 -5.21
N LYS A 164 -17.75 7.67 -4.91
CA LYS A 164 -18.05 8.82 -5.77
C LYS A 164 -17.18 10.04 -5.43
N GLY A 165 -16.24 9.88 -4.48
CA GLY A 165 -15.30 10.90 -4.06
C GLY A 165 -14.11 11.05 -5.01
N GLY A 166 -13.12 11.84 -4.64
CA GLY A 166 -12.00 12.17 -5.49
C GLY A 166 -10.99 11.05 -5.73
N LEU A 167 -11.09 9.92 -4.99
CA LEU A 167 -10.38 8.68 -5.34
C LEU A 167 -11.13 7.84 -6.38
N HIS A 168 -12.34 8.25 -6.77
CA HIS A 168 -13.12 7.56 -7.79
C HIS A 168 -12.35 7.48 -9.12
N GLY A 169 -12.22 6.28 -9.65
CA GLY A 169 -11.49 6.05 -10.91
C GLY A 169 -9.97 6.29 -10.84
N ARG A 170 -9.41 6.52 -9.64
CA ARG A 170 -7.96 6.77 -9.47
C ARG A 170 -7.15 5.50 -9.29
N LEU A 171 -7.78 4.42 -8.81
CA LEU A 171 -7.12 3.12 -8.78
C LEU A 171 -6.80 2.66 -10.21
N THR A 172 -5.54 2.38 -10.47
CA THR A 172 -5.11 1.81 -11.75
C THR A 172 -5.28 0.30 -11.78
N HIS A 173 -5.13 -0.35 -10.61
CA HIS A 173 -5.29 -1.79 -10.48
C HIS A 173 -5.95 -2.18 -9.15
N ARG A 174 -6.65 -3.32 -9.20
CA ARG A 174 -7.33 -3.94 -8.06
C ARG A 174 -6.93 -5.39 -7.98
N VAL A 175 -6.45 -5.83 -6.83
CA VAL A 175 -6.01 -7.20 -6.58
C VAL A 175 -6.82 -7.76 -5.42
N LEU A 176 -7.83 -8.57 -5.75
CA LEU A 176 -8.56 -9.34 -4.74
C LEU A 176 -7.75 -10.57 -4.38
N VAL A 177 -7.44 -10.73 -3.10
CA VAL A 177 -6.77 -11.92 -2.57
C VAL A 177 -7.81 -12.76 -1.84
N GLU A 178 -8.15 -13.89 -2.43
CA GLU A 178 -9.10 -14.84 -1.87
C GLU A 178 -8.40 -15.87 -0.96
N PRO A 179 -9.13 -16.56 -0.07
CA PRO A 179 -8.58 -17.73 0.63
C PRO A 179 -8.02 -18.76 -0.36
N PHE A 180 -7.04 -19.54 0.05
CA PHE A 180 -6.55 -20.64 -0.76
C PHE A 180 -7.66 -21.65 -1.06
N SER A 181 -7.70 -22.13 -2.31
CA SER A 181 -8.47 -23.29 -2.69
C SER A 181 -7.88 -24.56 -2.04
N LEU A 182 -8.65 -25.65 -2.03
CA LEU A 182 -8.12 -26.95 -1.57
C LEU A 182 -6.89 -27.37 -2.39
N TYR A 183 -6.89 -27.10 -3.69
CA TYR A 183 -5.77 -27.36 -4.57
C TYR A 183 -4.52 -26.54 -4.21
N ASP A 184 -4.69 -25.26 -3.87
CA ASP A 184 -3.57 -24.41 -3.43
C ASP A 184 -3.01 -24.86 -2.09
N CYS A 185 -3.89 -25.31 -1.17
CA CYS A 185 -3.47 -25.88 0.10
C CYS A 185 -2.64 -27.17 -0.11
N GLU A 186 -3.10 -28.07 -0.98
CA GLU A 186 -2.36 -29.29 -1.33
C GLU A 186 -0.97 -28.97 -1.89
N ARG A 187 -0.88 -28.06 -2.86
CA ARG A 187 0.39 -27.60 -3.42
C ARG A 187 1.32 -27.01 -2.36
N TYR A 188 0.77 -26.19 -1.46
CA TYR A 188 1.54 -25.57 -0.39
C TYR A 188 2.12 -26.63 0.56
N PHE A 189 1.31 -27.59 1.02
CA PHE A 189 1.76 -28.68 1.90
C PHE A 189 2.75 -29.62 1.21
N THR A 190 2.58 -29.90 -0.08
CA THR A 190 3.53 -30.74 -0.84
C THR A 190 4.89 -30.07 -0.97
N HIS A 191 4.94 -28.74 -0.98
CA HIS A 191 6.19 -27.99 -1.18
C HIS A 191 6.92 -27.67 0.14
N PHE A 192 6.19 -27.43 1.22
CA PHE A 192 6.72 -27.01 2.52
C PHE A 192 6.49 -28.01 3.67
N GLY A 193 5.82 -29.13 3.41
CA GLY A 193 5.48 -30.18 4.38
C GLY A 193 6.56 -31.26 4.61
#